data_4a76e39bd6d2be9928eab6f6a87c2664
#
_entry.id   4a76e39bd6d2be9928eab6f6a87c2664
#
_cell.length_a   1.000
_cell.length_b   1.000
_cell.length_c   1.000
_cell.angle_alpha   90.00
_cell.angle_beta   90.00
_cell.angle_gamma   90.00
#
_symmetry.space_group_name_H-M   'P 1'
#
loop_
_entity.id
_entity.type
_entity.pdbx_description
1 polymer ?
#
loop_
_entity_poly.entity_id
_entity_poly.type
_entity_poly.pdbx_seq_one_letter_code
_entity_poly.pdbx_strand_id
1 'polypeptide(L)'
;MRLSALFSCVCWLLGLVYSPSAAAQYAWQHQLSTTCPALFDSLHYAVALQTTQSHGQTPFWLVANRYGWGTLTSSNGAVIAKLERSIAHDDARKWGVGYGVELAAARGFGSTLWVQQAFVEVRWRHALLTLGSKAQPMALKDGQLSTGNQALGINARPIPEVRLSLPRYWIVPLTHRWLRLKGHVAYGKPTDSGWQKRFTQGQHRYTQGALYHSKAGYVMIGNPERQVPFSVELGLEMATQFGGTSYLKQNGGMEVVHNSASPRAFWHAFFPAGSDATDGSFTNKEGNHLGAWLMRCNWQQAAWGVSLYADHYFEDNSSMIHLNKNGWGTGGNAQHMQRQRYFVYDFKDWLLGGELRLNGTPWLRKVVAEYVYSKYQGGPVYHDHTPNVAEHIVGRDNFYNHHLFSGWQHWGMVMGNPLYRSPIYNTDHTIEVKNNRFVAWHIGLMGEPLSRLHYRLLATYQQGFGTYYQLYYPPRRALNLLLETHYAFAEASKWAGWSVILAAALDAGTLYGRQQGLQLTLRKTGMLNFKSKQK
;
A
#
# COMPACT_ATOMS: atom_id res chain seq x y z
N MET A 1 -7.01 -12.22 -38.79
CA MET A 1 -7.37 -12.78 -37.45
C MET A 1 -6.08 -13.12 -36.68
N ARG A 2 -5.47 -12.22 -35.91
CA ARG A 2 -4.34 -12.46 -34.97
C ARG A 2 -3.78 -11.18 -34.32
N LEU A 3 -4.38 -10.00 -34.62
CA LEU A 3 -3.95 -8.74 -33.97
C LEU A 3 -4.61 -8.47 -32.61
N SER A 4 -5.80 -9.03 -32.36
CA SER A 4 -6.53 -8.81 -31.09
C SER A 4 -5.95 -9.57 -29.89
N ALA A 5 -5.29 -10.71 -30.13
CA ALA A 5 -4.66 -11.50 -29.07
C ALA A 5 -3.32 -10.87 -28.59
N LEU A 6 -2.59 -10.20 -29.49
CA LEU A 6 -1.34 -9.48 -29.14
C LEU A 6 -1.60 -8.21 -28.33
N PHE A 7 -2.69 -7.51 -28.62
CA PHE A 7 -3.08 -6.31 -27.87
C PHE A 7 -3.47 -6.63 -26.41
N SER A 8 -4.09 -7.79 -26.17
CA SER A 8 -4.38 -8.28 -24.82
C SER A 8 -3.11 -8.62 -24.02
N CYS A 9 -2.08 -9.22 -24.65
CA CYS A 9 -0.84 -9.60 -23.96
C CYS A 9 0.04 -8.39 -23.56
N VAL A 10 0.10 -7.35 -24.38
CA VAL A 10 0.86 -6.11 -24.08
C VAL A 10 0.20 -5.32 -22.96
N CYS A 11 -1.14 -5.28 -22.89
CA CYS A 11 -1.88 -4.68 -21.78
C CYS A 11 -1.68 -5.40 -20.44
N TRP A 12 -1.35 -6.71 -20.45
CA TRP A 12 -1.09 -7.49 -19.23
C TRP A 12 0.33 -7.38 -18.69
N LEU A 13 1.31 -7.08 -19.52
CA LEU A 13 2.69 -6.75 -19.08
C LEU A 13 2.79 -5.35 -18.46
N LEU A 14 1.88 -4.46 -18.82
CA LEU A 14 1.65 -3.15 -18.19
C LEU A 14 0.57 -3.22 -17.09
N GLY A 15 0.18 -4.42 -16.68
CA GLY A 15 -0.95 -4.79 -15.84
C GLY A 15 -1.07 -4.18 -14.44
N LEU A 16 -0.37 -3.09 -14.17
CA LEU A 16 -0.58 -2.22 -13.00
C LEU A 16 -1.48 -1.02 -13.32
N VAL A 17 -1.97 -0.84 -14.54
CA VAL A 17 -2.61 0.41 -14.98
C VAL A 17 -4.10 0.27 -15.33
N TYR A 18 -4.62 -0.94 -15.51
CA TYR A 18 -6.04 -1.09 -15.85
C TYR A 18 -6.79 -1.84 -14.76
N SER A 19 -7.79 -1.18 -14.16
CA SER A 19 -8.94 -1.89 -13.62
C SER A 19 -9.40 -2.86 -14.71
N PRO A 20 -9.63 -4.14 -14.42
CA PRO A 20 -10.09 -5.07 -15.45
C PRO A 20 -11.32 -4.47 -16.09
N SER A 21 -11.26 -4.24 -17.40
CA SER A 21 -12.43 -3.85 -18.18
C SER A 21 -13.53 -4.89 -17.95
N ALA A 22 -14.79 -4.51 -18.11
CA ALA A 22 -15.94 -5.41 -18.00
C ALA A 22 -15.75 -6.72 -18.77
N ALA A 23 -14.94 -6.73 -19.84
CA ALA A 23 -14.58 -7.92 -20.62
C ALA A 23 -13.86 -9.02 -19.80
N ALA A 24 -13.01 -8.65 -18.84
CA ALA A 24 -12.35 -9.65 -17.98
C ALA A 24 -13.32 -10.32 -16.99
N GLN A 25 -14.45 -9.68 -16.68
CA GLN A 25 -15.49 -10.25 -15.84
C GLN A 25 -16.39 -11.24 -16.59
N TYR A 26 -16.53 -11.12 -17.90
CA TYR A 26 -17.31 -12.07 -18.73
C TYR A 26 -16.70 -13.46 -18.74
N ALA A 27 -15.38 -13.61 -18.68
CA ALA A 27 -14.71 -14.90 -18.64
C ALA A 27 -15.17 -15.79 -17.47
N TRP A 28 -15.65 -15.18 -16.39
CA TRP A 28 -16.14 -15.91 -15.21
C TRP A 28 -17.57 -16.41 -15.33
N GLN A 29 -18.31 -15.98 -16.33
CA GLN A 29 -19.72 -16.34 -16.54
C GLN A 29 -19.89 -17.44 -17.61
N HIS A 30 -18.86 -17.71 -18.42
CA HIS A 30 -18.86 -18.83 -19.37
C HIS A 30 -18.59 -20.15 -18.64
N GLN A 31 -19.00 -21.26 -19.24
CA GLN A 31 -18.66 -22.59 -18.72
C GLN A 31 -17.15 -22.77 -18.69
N LEU A 32 -16.60 -22.67 -17.48
CA LEU A 32 -15.17 -22.83 -17.25
C LEU A 32 -14.75 -24.28 -17.51
N SER A 33 -13.69 -24.46 -18.26
CA SER A 33 -13.09 -25.78 -18.51
C SER A 33 -12.66 -26.44 -17.18
N THR A 34 -12.84 -27.76 -17.12
CA THR A 34 -12.36 -28.59 -16.00
C THR A 34 -10.95 -29.12 -16.20
N THR A 35 -10.32 -28.86 -17.37
CA THR A 35 -8.93 -29.29 -17.63
C THR A 35 -7.95 -28.76 -16.61
N CYS A 36 -6.99 -29.60 -16.18
CA CYS A 36 -5.94 -29.19 -15.27
C CYS A 36 -5.01 -28.16 -15.92
N PRO A 37 -4.53 -27.16 -15.16
CA PRO A 37 -3.51 -26.22 -15.63
C PRO A 37 -2.21 -26.94 -15.99
N ALA A 38 -1.58 -26.53 -17.10
CA ALA A 38 -0.20 -26.94 -17.39
C ALA A 38 0.76 -26.08 -16.56
N LEU A 39 1.56 -26.71 -15.70
CA LEU A 39 2.35 -25.97 -14.69
C LEU A 39 3.57 -25.22 -15.26
N PHE A 40 4.09 -25.66 -16.42
CA PHE A 40 5.32 -25.12 -16.99
C PHE A 40 5.12 -24.42 -18.33
N ASP A 41 3.88 -24.12 -18.71
CA ASP A 41 3.62 -23.30 -19.88
C ASP A 41 3.69 -21.80 -19.54
N SER A 42 4.06 -21.00 -20.55
CA SER A 42 3.96 -19.53 -20.47
C SER A 42 4.68 -18.90 -19.27
N LEU A 43 5.91 -19.31 -19.02
CA LEU A 43 6.76 -18.69 -18.00
C LEU A 43 7.30 -17.35 -18.48
N HIS A 44 6.92 -16.26 -17.85
CA HIS A 44 7.49 -14.94 -18.10
C HIS A 44 8.75 -14.74 -17.27
N TYR A 45 9.80 -14.26 -17.94
CA TYR A 45 11.01 -13.83 -17.26
C TYR A 45 11.27 -12.34 -17.48
N ALA A 46 11.91 -11.73 -16.51
CA ALA A 46 12.48 -10.40 -16.61
C ALA A 46 13.87 -10.39 -15.97
N VAL A 47 14.84 -9.79 -16.64
CA VAL A 47 16.15 -9.48 -16.06
C VAL A 47 16.37 -7.99 -16.22
N ALA A 48 16.78 -7.31 -15.15
CA ALA A 48 17.05 -5.88 -15.18
C ALA A 48 18.36 -5.54 -14.50
N LEU A 49 19.06 -4.57 -15.05
CA LEU A 49 20.20 -3.88 -14.43
C LEU A 49 19.73 -2.47 -14.09
N GLN A 50 19.74 -2.13 -12.81
CA GLN A 50 19.38 -0.81 -12.30
C GLN A 50 20.59 -0.17 -11.64
N THR A 51 20.81 1.11 -11.91
CA THR A 51 21.80 1.93 -11.21
C THR A 51 21.20 3.28 -10.85
N THR A 52 21.55 3.80 -9.68
CA THR A 52 21.14 5.12 -9.20
C THR A 52 22.36 5.88 -8.74
N GLN A 53 22.45 7.14 -9.16
CA GLN A 53 23.46 8.09 -8.71
C GLN A 53 22.77 9.36 -8.24
N SER A 54 23.12 9.80 -7.02
CA SER A 54 22.48 10.95 -6.39
C SER A 54 23.52 11.87 -5.76
N HIS A 55 23.22 13.16 -5.77
CA HIS A 55 23.86 14.14 -4.90
C HIS A 55 23.06 14.24 -3.61
N GLY A 56 23.70 13.97 -2.47
CA GLY A 56 23.03 13.73 -1.20
C GLY A 56 22.45 12.30 -1.09
N GLN A 57 21.32 12.13 -0.47
CA GLN A 57 20.60 10.84 -0.41
C GLN A 57 19.84 10.59 -1.73
N THR A 58 19.42 9.36 -1.96
CA THR A 58 18.48 9.06 -3.05
C THR A 58 17.17 9.82 -2.83
N PRO A 59 16.70 10.62 -3.84
CA PRO A 59 15.47 11.39 -3.73
C PRO A 59 14.23 10.56 -3.41
N PHE A 60 13.28 11.19 -2.74
CA PHE A 60 12.07 10.59 -2.22
C PHE A 60 11.31 9.69 -3.22
N TRP A 61 10.99 10.20 -4.42
CA TRP A 61 10.21 9.43 -5.41
C TRP A 61 11.00 8.34 -6.13
N LEU A 62 12.34 8.26 -5.98
CA LEU A 62 13.11 7.10 -6.39
C LEU A 62 13.08 5.96 -5.37
N VAL A 63 12.59 6.23 -4.15
CA VAL A 63 12.47 5.27 -3.04
C VAL A 63 11.02 4.91 -2.75
N ALA A 64 10.13 5.90 -2.72
CA ALA A 64 8.74 5.77 -2.30
C ALA A 64 7.86 5.03 -3.34
N ASN A 65 6.86 4.28 -2.86
CA ASN A 65 5.86 3.53 -3.66
C ASN A 65 6.48 2.57 -4.69
N ARG A 66 7.55 1.91 -4.32
CA ARG A 66 8.25 0.92 -5.15
C ARG A 66 8.30 -0.47 -4.49
N TYR A 67 7.30 -0.81 -3.67
CA TYR A 67 7.25 -2.06 -2.91
C TYR A 67 8.51 -2.30 -2.07
N GLY A 68 9.04 -1.24 -1.45
CA GLY A 68 10.29 -1.29 -0.68
C GLY A 68 11.55 -1.46 -1.51
N TRP A 69 11.44 -1.39 -2.83
CA TRP A 69 12.56 -1.45 -3.74
C TRP A 69 13.23 -0.08 -3.85
N GLY A 70 14.01 0.28 -2.84
CA GLY A 70 14.73 1.54 -2.77
C GLY A 70 15.67 1.61 -1.57
N THR A 71 16.64 2.49 -1.63
CA THR A 71 17.60 2.77 -0.57
C THR A 71 17.95 4.27 -0.56
N LEU A 72 18.36 4.79 0.58
CA LEU A 72 18.81 6.18 0.72
C LEU A 72 20.28 6.38 0.28
N THR A 73 21.01 5.30 0.05
CA THR A 73 22.42 5.37 -0.38
C THR A 73 22.54 6.06 -1.73
N SER A 74 23.38 7.09 -1.80
CA SER A 74 23.52 7.97 -2.97
C SER A 74 23.97 7.24 -4.24
N SER A 75 24.86 6.25 -4.11
CA SER A 75 25.30 5.39 -5.21
C SER A 75 24.87 3.96 -4.93
N ASN A 76 23.95 3.45 -5.71
CA ASN A 76 23.42 2.10 -5.53
C ASN A 76 23.11 1.44 -6.88
N GLY A 77 22.98 0.13 -6.87
CA GLY A 77 22.62 -0.62 -8.07
C GLY A 77 22.24 -2.05 -7.76
N ALA A 78 21.57 -2.68 -8.71
CA ALA A 78 21.13 -4.07 -8.59
C ALA A 78 20.98 -4.77 -9.93
N VAL A 79 21.23 -6.07 -9.91
CA VAL A 79 20.79 -7.00 -10.95
C VAL A 79 19.57 -7.72 -10.42
N ILE A 80 18.45 -7.59 -11.12
CA ILE A 80 17.16 -8.14 -10.72
C ILE A 80 16.77 -9.24 -11.70
N ALA A 81 16.32 -10.38 -11.19
CA ALA A 81 15.82 -11.49 -12.00
C ALA A 81 14.44 -11.89 -11.49
N LYS A 82 13.47 -11.98 -12.38
CA LYS A 82 12.10 -12.42 -12.11
C LYS A 82 11.72 -13.56 -13.03
N LEU A 83 11.05 -14.57 -12.47
CA LEU A 83 10.39 -15.64 -13.19
C LEU A 83 8.97 -15.79 -12.63
N GLU A 84 7.96 -15.81 -13.50
CA GLU A 84 6.57 -15.85 -13.08
C GLU A 84 5.70 -16.61 -14.08
N ARG A 85 4.87 -17.52 -13.59
CA ARG A 85 3.70 -18.02 -14.29
C ARG A 85 2.47 -17.28 -13.79
N SER A 86 1.87 -16.46 -14.66
CA SER A 86 0.68 -15.71 -14.29
C SER A 86 -0.53 -16.63 -14.18
N ILE A 87 -1.28 -16.49 -13.09
CA ILE A 87 -2.56 -17.22 -12.91
C ILE A 87 -3.61 -16.86 -13.97
N ALA A 88 -3.45 -15.73 -14.65
CA ALA A 88 -4.33 -15.29 -15.72
C ALA A 88 -4.34 -16.22 -16.94
N HIS A 89 -3.28 -17.00 -17.14
CA HIS A 89 -3.26 -18.03 -18.20
C HIS A 89 -4.36 -19.08 -18.05
N ASP A 90 -4.88 -19.24 -16.84
CA ASP A 90 -5.93 -20.19 -16.53
C ASP A 90 -7.32 -19.56 -16.40
N ASP A 91 -7.52 -18.31 -16.85
CA ASP A 91 -8.79 -17.59 -16.66
C ASP A 91 -10.01 -18.30 -17.28
N ALA A 92 -9.81 -19.09 -18.32
CA ALA A 92 -10.86 -19.92 -18.94
C ALA A 92 -11.16 -21.22 -18.17
N ARG A 93 -10.45 -21.51 -17.07
CA ARG A 93 -10.55 -22.76 -16.29
C ARG A 93 -11.17 -22.51 -14.92
N LYS A 94 -11.80 -23.55 -14.33
CA LYS A 94 -12.30 -23.50 -12.94
C LYS A 94 -11.14 -23.38 -11.92
N TRP A 95 -10.01 -24.05 -12.22
CA TRP A 95 -8.79 -24.01 -11.43
C TRP A 95 -7.72 -23.22 -12.16
N GLY A 96 -6.95 -22.47 -11.43
CA GLY A 96 -5.77 -21.78 -11.94
C GLY A 96 -4.62 -21.92 -10.95
N VAL A 97 -3.40 -21.97 -11.49
CA VAL A 97 -2.17 -22.00 -10.70
C VAL A 97 -1.25 -20.89 -11.19
N GLY A 98 -0.76 -20.08 -10.26
CA GLY A 98 0.26 -19.07 -10.50
C GLY A 98 1.42 -19.26 -9.53
N TYR A 99 2.60 -18.84 -9.91
CA TYR A 99 3.75 -18.79 -9.02
C TYR A 99 4.78 -17.80 -9.55
N GLY A 100 5.63 -17.30 -8.67
CA GLY A 100 6.68 -16.38 -9.08
C GLY A 100 7.77 -16.25 -8.05
N VAL A 101 8.95 -15.89 -8.54
CA VAL A 101 10.11 -15.52 -7.75
C VAL A 101 10.76 -14.29 -8.37
N GLU A 102 11.13 -13.33 -7.52
CA GLU A 102 11.89 -12.14 -7.91
C GLU A 102 13.02 -11.94 -6.91
N LEU A 103 14.24 -12.06 -7.41
CA LEU A 103 15.48 -11.99 -6.65
C LEU A 103 16.34 -10.85 -7.18
N ALA A 104 17.17 -10.29 -6.31
CA ALA A 104 18.18 -9.34 -6.74
C ALA A 104 19.50 -9.51 -5.99
N ALA A 105 20.62 -9.28 -6.72
CA ALA A 105 21.91 -8.99 -6.15
C ALA A 105 22.10 -7.47 -6.15
N ALA A 106 22.27 -6.86 -4.97
CA ALA A 106 22.21 -5.42 -4.80
C ALA A 106 23.44 -4.88 -4.04
N ARG A 107 23.87 -3.68 -4.43
CA ARG A 107 24.92 -2.90 -3.76
C ARG A 107 24.35 -1.57 -3.30
N GLY A 108 24.67 -1.17 -2.07
CA GLY A 108 24.13 0.06 -1.47
C GLY A 108 22.72 -0.10 -0.91
N PHE A 109 22.22 -1.32 -0.79
CA PHE A 109 20.97 -1.65 -0.12
C PHE A 109 21.22 -2.27 1.27
N GLY A 110 20.18 -2.41 2.08
CA GLY A 110 20.28 -3.01 3.41
C GLY A 110 20.67 -4.51 3.41
N SER A 111 20.68 -5.17 2.25
CA SER A 111 21.14 -6.53 2.03
C SER A 111 21.73 -6.67 0.62
N THR A 112 22.76 -7.49 0.48
CA THR A 112 23.39 -7.82 -0.81
C THR A 112 22.56 -8.79 -1.63
N LEU A 113 21.86 -9.73 -0.97
CA LEU A 113 20.90 -10.63 -1.60
C LEU A 113 19.49 -10.25 -1.12
N TRP A 114 18.58 -10.11 -2.07
CA TRP A 114 17.25 -9.62 -1.84
C TRP A 114 16.20 -10.52 -2.49
N VAL A 115 15.29 -11.05 -1.68
CA VAL A 115 14.09 -11.74 -2.16
C VAL A 115 12.95 -10.74 -2.13
N GLN A 116 12.55 -10.24 -3.29
CA GLN A 116 11.47 -9.26 -3.40
C GLN A 116 10.11 -9.93 -3.34
N GLN A 117 9.98 -11.02 -4.09
CA GLN A 117 8.77 -11.84 -4.13
C GLN A 117 9.15 -13.31 -4.23
N ALA A 118 8.39 -14.17 -3.54
CA ALA A 118 8.40 -15.62 -3.70
C ALA A 118 7.04 -16.15 -3.27
N PHE A 119 6.24 -16.63 -4.21
CA PHE A 119 4.84 -16.99 -3.95
C PHE A 119 4.34 -18.13 -4.85
N VAL A 120 3.28 -18.78 -4.36
CA VAL A 120 2.44 -19.70 -5.12
C VAL A 120 0.98 -19.28 -4.94
N GLU A 121 0.20 -19.41 -6.00
CA GLU A 121 -1.22 -19.08 -6.04
C GLU A 121 -2.04 -20.22 -6.57
N VAL A 122 -3.17 -20.47 -5.93
CA VAL A 122 -4.18 -21.43 -6.40
C VAL A 122 -5.53 -20.72 -6.42
N ARG A 123 -6.14 -20.70 -7.59
CA ARG A 123 -7.48 -20.15 -7.77
C ARG A 123 -8.49 -21.25 -7.96
N TRP A 124 -9.60 -21.12 -7.26
CA TRP A 124 -10.80 -21.89 -7.51
C TRP A 124 -11.95 -20.94 -7.82
N ARG A 125 -12.43 -20.95 -9.07
CA ARG A 125 -13.43 -19.99 -9.55
C ARG A 125 -13.02 -18.55 -9.25
N HIS A 126 -13.69 -17.90 -8.27
CA HIS A 126 -13.44 -16.50 -7.88
C HIS A 126 -12.46 -16.35 -6.70
N ALA A 127 -12.31 -17.40 -5.89
CA ALA A 127 -11.46 -17.39 -4.72
C ALA A 127 -10.00 -17.69 -5.11
N LEU A 128 -9.08 -16.91 -4.56
CA LEU A 128 -7.64 -17.02 -4.77
C LEU A 128 -6.94 -17.20 -3.41
N LEU A 129 -6.22 -18.29 -3.27
CA LEU A 129 -5.30 -18.52 -2.17
C LEU A 129 -3.87 -18.20 -2.65
N THR A 130 -3.20 -17.27 -1.96
CA THR A 130 -1.79 -16.94 -2.19
C THR A 130 -0.98 -17.33 -0.97
N LEU A 131 0.14 -18.01 -1.16
CA LEU A 131 1.10 -18.38 -0.13
C LEU A 131 2.45 -17.78 -0.46
N GLY A 132 3.04 -17.03 0.46
CA GLY A 132 4.36 -16.41 0.30
C GLY A 132 4.31 -14.89 0.16
N SER A 133 5.39 -14.30 -0.29
CA SER A 133 5.58 -12.86 -0.44
C SER A 133 5.22 -12.43 -1.86
N LYS A 134 4.14 -11.70 -2.02
CA LYS A 134 3.68 -11.16 -3.31
C LYS A 134 3.32 -9.69 -3.19
N ALA A 135 3.80 -8.87 -4.13
CA ALA A 135 3.40 -7.49 -4.26
C ALA A 135 1.90 -7.39 -4.61
N GLN A 136 1.12 -6.80 -3.71
CA GLN A 136 -0.31 -6.61 -3.91
C GLN A 136 -0.58 -5.22 -4.50
N PRO A 137 -1.46 -5.09 -5.48
CA PRO A 137 -1.83 -3.78 -6.01
C PRO A 137 -2.60 -2.98 -4.96
N MET A 138 -2.45 -1.69 -4.98
CA MET A 138 -3.23 -0.75 -4.19
C MET A 138 -4.69 -0.73 -4.67
N ALA A 139 -5.63 -0.63 -3.75
CA ALA A 139 -7.05 -0.58 -4.07
C ALA A 139 -7.55 0.86 -4.24
N LEU A 140 -8.55 1.04 -5.11
CA LEU A 140 -9.33 2.27 -5.34
C LEU A 140 -8.52 3.51 -5.76
N LYS A 141 -7.21 3.40 -5.98
CA LYS A 141 -6.34 4.49 -6.44
C LYS A 141 -5.39 4.02 -7.54
N ASP A 142 -4.82 4.97 -8.25
CA ASP A 142 -3.79 4.68 -9.24
C ASP A 142 -2.45 4.37 -8.57
N GLY A 143 -1.91 3.18 -8.80
CA GLY A 143 -0.65 2.72 -8.17
C GLY A 143 0.61 3.41 -8.71
N GLN A 144 0.51 4.19 -9.79
CA GLN A 144 1.65 4.89 -10.40
C GLN A 144 1.64 6.39 -10.12
N LEU A 145 0.45 7.00 -10.02
CA LEU A 145 0.30 8.44 -9.94
C LEU A 145 -0.15 8.95 -8.57
N SER A 146 -0.80 8.11 -7.75
CA SER A 146 -1.27 8.46 -6.41
C SER A 146 -0.13 8.46 -5.38
N THR A 147 -0.27 9.23 -4.31
CA THR A 147 0.61 9.16 -3.14
C THR A 147 0.49 7.84 -2.37
N GLY A 148 -0.63 7.13 -2.50
CA GLY A 148 -0.83 5.82 -1.89
C GLY A 148 -1.99 5.76 -0.89
N ASN A 149 -2.42 4.52 -0.57
CA ASN A 149 -3.40 4.27 0.49
C ASN A 149 -2.79 4.52 1.86
N GLN A 150 -3.61 4.96 2.80
CA GLN A 150 -3.14 5.27 4.14
C GLN A 150 -2.94 4.01 5.00
N ALA A 151 -3.70 2.93 4.79
CA ALA A 151 -3.54 1.68 5.53
C ALA A 151 -2.70 0.64 4.77
N LEU A 152 -3.17 0.17 3.62
CA LEU A 152 -2.53 -0.87 2.81
C LEU A 152 -1.93 -0.27 1.55
N GLY A 153 -0.72 0.26 1.66
CA GLY A 153 0.03 0.89 0.57
C GLY A 153 0.99 -0.05 -0.16
N ILE A 154 1.70 0.53 -1.14
CA ILE A 154 2.72 -0.15 -1.95
C ILE A 154 4.13 0.36 -1.65
N ASN A 155 4.31 1.05 -0.54
CA ASN A 155 5.58 1.70 -0.21
C ASN A 155 6.60 0.72 0.39
N ALA A 156 6.17 -0.21 1.23
CA ALA A 156 7.06 -1.17 1.87
C ALA A 156 7.18 -2.49 1.10
N ARG A 157 8.20 -3.28 1.42
CA ARG A 157 8.42 -4.62 0.89
C ARG A 157 7.23 -5.54 1.23
N PRO A 158 6.78 -6.40 0.28
CA PRO A 158 5.73 -7.37 0.55
C PRO A 158 6.07 -8.30 1.73
N ILE A 159 5.07 -8.59 2.54
CA ILE A 159 5.20 -9.51 3.69
C ILE A 159 4.84 -10.92 3.22
N PRO A 160 5.60 -11.96 3.62
CA PRO A 160 5.17 -13.34 3.45
C PRO A 160 3.88 -13.61 4.22
N GLU A 161 2.84 -14.08 3.52
CA GLU A 161 1.51 -14.28 4.10
C GLU A 161 0.77 -15.47 3.49
N VAL A 162 -0.21 -15.96 4.21
CA VAL A 162 -1.31 -16.80 3.71
C VAL A 162 -2.48 -15.86 3.48
N ARG A 163 -2.87 -15.69 2.23
CA ARG A 163 -3.92 -14.74 1.82
C ARG A 163 -5.02 -15.42 1.05
N LEU A 164 -6.23 -15.36 1.57
CA LEU A 164 -7.45 -15.74 0.85
C LEU A 164 -8.12 -14.48 0.33
N SER A 165 -8.43 -14.42 -0.96
CA SER A 165 -8.97 -13.21 -1.57
C SER A 165 -10.00 -13.50 -2.67
N LEU A 166 -10.83 -12.49 -2.90
CA LEU A 166 -11.59 -12.26 -4.12
C LEU A 166 -10.88 -11.10 -4.85
N PRO A 167 -9.90 -11.36 -5.72
CA PRO A 167 -9.04 -10.32 -6.28
C PRO A 167 -9.74 -9.42 -7.30
N ARG A 168 -10.84 -9.90 -7.87
CA ARG A 168 -11.70 -9.17 -8.81
C ARG A 168 -13.09 -9.01 -8.23
N TYR A 169 -13.81 -7.98 -8.66
CA TYR A 169 -15.19 -7.77 -8.25
C TYR A 169 -16.09 -8.93 -8.66
N TRP A 170 -16.58 -9.70 -7.69
CA TRP A 170 -17.57 -10.75 -7.87
C TRP A 170 -18.97 -10.14 -7.88
N ILE A 171 -19.74 -10.46 -8.90
CA ILE A 171 -21.14 -9.99 -9.04
C ILE A 171 -22.01 -10.79 -8.07
N VAL A 172 -22.65 -10.11 -7.16
CA VAL A 172 -23.56 -10.72 -6.19
C VAL A 172 -24.81 -11.23 -6.95
N PRO A 173 -25.17 -12.52 -6.82
CA PRO A 173 -26.40 -13.04 -7.42
C PRO A 173 -27.64 -12.25 -6.98
N LEU A 174 -28.69 -12.25 -7.81
CA LEU A 174 -30.00 -11.62 -7.55
C LEU A 174 -29.99 -10.08 -7.43
N THR A 175 -28.85 -9.42 -7.62
CA THR A 175 -28.73 -7.94 -7.56
C THR A 175 -28.82 -7.27 -8.93
N HIS A 176 -29.29 -7.99 -9.96
CA HIS A 176 -29.32 -7.50 -11.35
C HIS A 176 -27.98 -6.91 -11.82
N ARG A 177 -26.83 -7.40 -11.26
CA ARG A 177 -25.45 -6.99 -11.51
C ARG A 177 -25.08 -5.59 -11.00
N TRP A 178 -25.91 -4.99 -10.14
CA TRP A 178 -25.63 -3.69 -9.55
C TRP A 178 -24.65 -3.76 -8.38
N LEU A 179 -24.62 -4.87 -7.65
CA LEU A 179 -23.79 -5.04 -6.48
C LEU A 179 -22.64 -6.00 -6.77
N ARG A 180 -21.41 -5.58 -6.45
CA ARG A 180 -20.19 -6.37 -6.63
C ARG A 180 -19.33 -6.28 -5.39
N LEU A 181 -18.66 -7.38 -5.07
CA LEU A 181 -17.80 -7.52 -3.89
C LEU A 181 -16.39 -7.92 -4.28
N LYS A 182 -15.42 -7.36 -3.60
CA LYS A 182 -14.01 -7.70 -3.66
C LYS A 182 -13.43 -7.66 -2.25
N GLY A 183 -12.35 -8.40 -1.95
CA GLY A 183 -11.73 -8.32 -0.65
C GLY A 183 -10.71 -9.40 -0.37
N HIS A 184 -10.15 -9.38 0.83
CA HIS A 184 -9.20 -10.39 1.28
C HIS A 184 -9.16 -10.51 2.80
N VAL A 185 -8.60 -11.62 3.24
CA VAL A 185 -8.13 -11.87 4.60
C VAL A 185 -6.75 -12.52 4.50
N ALA A 186 -5.80 -12.03 5.28
CA ALA A 186 -4.44 -12.56 5.28
C ALA A 186 -3.84 -12.59 6.69
N TYR A 187 -2.98 -13.58 6.92
CA TYR A 187 -2.09 -13.66 8.07
C TYR A 187 -0.67 -13.87 7.56
N GLY A 188 0.28 -13.15 8.14
CA GLY A 188 1.66 -13.19 7.72
C GLY A 188 2.64 -12.92 8.85
N LYS A 189 3.91 -12.95 8.48
CA LYS A 189 5.01 -12.64 9.38
C LYS A 189 6.02 -11.74 8.67
N PRO A 190 6.17 -10.48 9.09
CA PRO A 190 7.23 -9.61 8.57
C PRO A 190 8.60 -10.25 8.74
N THR A 191 9.43 -10.14 7.71
CA THR A 191 10.81 -10.65 7.71
C THR A 191 11.75 -9.46 7.64
N ASP A 192 12.58 -9.25 8.64
CA ASP A 192 13.54 -8.17 8.68
C ASP A 192 15.00 -8.62 8.82
N SER A 193 15.24 -9.93 8.92
CA SER A 193 16.57 -10.51 9.15
C SER A 193 17.34 -9.81 10.27
N GLY A 194 16.64 -9.34 11.31
CA GLY A 194 17.21 -8.58 12.42
C GLY A 194 17.57 -7.11 12.05
N TRP A 195 17.01 -6.59 10.97
CA TRP A 195 17.23 -5.20 10.55
C TRP A 195 16.89 -4.19 11.66
N GLN A 196 15.73 -4.38 12.34
CA GLN A 196 15.31 -3.47 13.41
C GLN A 196 16.37 -3.38 14.52
N LYS A 197 16.88 -4.51 15.03
CA LYS A 197 17.92 -4.54 16.06
C LYS A 197 19.20 -3.88 15.58
N ARG A 198 19.64 -4.14 14.33
CA ARG A 198 20.84 -3.51 13.76
C ARG A 198 20.66 -2.01 13.55
N PHE A 199 19.52 -1.58 13.00
CA PHE A 199 19.23 -0.17 12.75
C PHE A 199 19.21 0.63 14.06
N THR A 200 18.55 0.11 15.10
CA THR A 200 18.47 0.74 16.43
C THR A 200 19.74 0.57 17.26
N GLN A 201 20.73 -0.15 16.76
CA GLN A 201 21.95 -0.52 17.49
C GLN A 201 21.65 -1.22 18.84
N GLY A 202 20.45 -1.75 19.01
CA GLY A 202 19.96 -2.32 20.28
C GLY A 202 19.77 -1.27 21.39
N GLN A 203 19.82 0.03 21.08
CA GLN A 203 19.72 1.12 22.07
C GLN A 203 18.36 1.83 22.07
N HIS A 204 17.55 1.62 21.03
CA HIS A 204 16.20 2.17 20.89
C HIS A 204 15.20 1.03 20.77
N ARG A 205 13.92 1.38 20.93
CA ARG A 205 12.81 0.43 20.82
C ARG A 205 12.82 -0.30 19.48
N TYR A 206 12.61 -1.63 19.52
CA TYR A 206 12.40 -2.48 18.35
C TYR A 206 11.55 -3.70 18.71
N THR A 207 11.00 -4.38 17.71
CA THR A 207 10.16 -5.57 17.90
C THR A 207 10.70 -6.72 17.05
N GLN A 208 10.76 -7.93 17.62
CA GLN A 208 11.18 -9.13 16.93
C GLN A 208 10.05 -10.16 16.85
N GLY A 209 9.89 -10.79 15.71
CA GLY A 209 8.95 -11.88 15.53
C GLY A 209 7.48 -11.50 15.59
N ALA A 210 7.14 -10.19 15.47
CA ALA A 210 5.77 -9.76 15.35
C ALA A 210 5.05 -10.47 14.20
N LEU A 211 3.78 -10.74 14.38
CA LEU A 211 2.88 -11.29 13.38
C LEU A 211 2.08 -10.16 12.72
N TYR A 212 1.53 -10.44 11.57
CA TYR A 212 0.79 -9.52 10.74
C TYR A 212 -0.57 -10.11 10.36
N HIS A 213 -1.59 -9.30 10.42
CA HIS A 213 -2.90 -9.59 9.87
C HIS A 213 -3.36 -8.44 8.98
N SER A 214 -4.01 -8.74 7.86
CA SER A 214 -4.75 -7.75 7.08
C SER A 214 -6.07 -8.31 6.57
N LYS A 215 -7.04 -7.44 6.45
CA LYS A 215 -8.33 -7.73 5.83
C LYS A 215 -8.84 -6.49 5.14
N ALA A 216 -9.54 -6.69 4.03
CA ALA A 216 -10.24 -5.61 3.35
C ALA A 216 -11.49 -6.13 2.66
N GLY A 217 -12.52 -5.29 2.66
CA GLY A 217 -13.74 -5.50 1.92
C GLY A 217 -14.08 -4.27 1.09
N TYR A 218 -14.49 -4.52 -0.16
CA TYR A 218 -14.88 -3.46 -1.08
C TYR A 218 -16.21 -3.81 -1.73
N VAL A 219 -17.11 -2.85 -1.77
CA VAL A 219 -18.42 -2.93 -2.40
C VAL A 219 -18.44 -1.95 -3.55
N MET A 220 -18.82 -2.42 -4.74
CA MET A 220 -19.09 -1.56 -5.89
C MET A 220 -20.59 -1.58 -6.17
N ILE A 221 -21.17 -0.40 -6.30
CA ILE A 221 -22.56 -0.15 -6.70
C ILE A 221 -22.52 0.53 -8.06
N GLY A 222 -23.10 -0.11 -9.08
CA GLY A 222 -23.13 0.37 -10.45
C GLY A 222 -23.24 -0.78 -11.44
N ASN A 223 -23.71 -0.46 -12.64
CA ASN A 223 -23.86 -1.47 -13.72
C ASN A 223 -23.24 -0.97 -15.03
N PRO A 224 -21.92 -1.07 -15.18
CA PRO A 224 -21.22 -0.62 -16.39
C PRO A 224 -21.62 -1.41 -17.64
N GLU A 225 -22.18 -2.62 -17.50
CA GLU A 225 -22.68 -3.43 -18.63
C GLU A 225 -23.95 -2.84 -19.24
N ARG A 226 -24.72 -2.09 -18.48
CA ARG A 226 -25.89 -1.35 -18.97
C ARG A 226 -25.55 0.06 -19.45
N GLN A 227 -24.27 0.35 -19.69
CA GLN A 227 -23.78 1.66 -20.12
C GLN A 227 -24.12 2.80 -19.13
N VAL A 228 -24.38 2.46 -17.85
CA VAL A 228 -24.52 3.47 -16.80
C VAL A 228 -23.15 4.03 -16.51
N PRO A 229 -22.90 5.30 -16.76
CA PRO A 229 -21.55 5.88 -16.66
C PRO A 229 -21.07 6.03 -15.22
N PHE A 230 -21.97 5.94 -14.24
CA PHE A 230 -21.69 6.20 -12.83
C PHE A 230 -21.58 4.90 -12.01
N SER A 231 -20.58 4.84 -11.14
CA SER A 231 -20.47 3.82 -10.10
C SER A 231 -19.83 4.38 -8.83
N VAL A 232 -20.15 3.77 -7.70
CA VAL A 232 -19.58 4.09 -6.39
C VAL A 232 -18.91 2.84 -5.84
N GLU A 233 -17.70 3.01 -5.34
CA GLU A 233 -16.96 1.97 -4.63
C GLU A 233 -16.73 2.43 -3.18
N LEU A 234 -17.07 1.57 -2.23
CA LEU A 234 -16.82 1.78 -0.81
C LEU A 234 -15.89 0.68 -0.33
N GLY A 235 -14.93 1.03 0.51
CA GLY A 235 -13.95 0.08 1.04
C GLY A 235 -13.67 0.30 2.51
N LEU A 236 -13.31 -0.79 3.18
CA LEU A 236 -12.71 -0.78 4.50
C LEU A 236 -11.47 -1.66 4.46
N GLU A 237 -10.33 -1.05 4.74
CA GLU A 237 -9.05 -1.73 4.95
C GLU A 237 -8.73 -1.74 6.44
N MET A 238 -8.28 -2.88 6.95
CA MET A 238 -7.80 -3.00 8.33
C MET A 238 -6.56 -3.88 8.37
N ALA A 239 -5.65 -3.55 9.27
CA ALA A 239 -4.46 -4.35 9.52
C ALA A 239 -4.06 -4.31 11.00
N THR A 240 -3.28 -5.31 11.40
CA THR A 240 -2.88 -5.47 12.80
C THR A 240 -1.48 -6.06 12.88
N GLN A 241 -0.66 -5.53 13.78
CA GLN A 241 0.56 -6.18 14.26
C GLN A 241 0.28 -6.76 15.65
N PHE A 242 0.66 -8.01 15.88
CA PHE A 242 0.44 -8.71 17.16
C PHE A 242 1.54 -9.75 17.40
N GLY A 243 1.60 -10.30 18.59
CA GLY A 243 2.60 -11.30 18.93
C GLY A 243 4.04 -10.79 18.93
N GLY A 244 4.99 -11.70 19.03
CA GLY A 244 6.43 -11.39 19.07
C GLY A 244 6.90 -10.81 20.39
N THR A 245 8.09 -10.22 20.37
CA THR A 245 8.74 -9.65 21.56
C THR A 245 9.12 -8.20 21.28
N SER A 246 8.64 -7.30 22.12
CA SER A 246 8.96 -5.88 22.08
C SER A 246 10.06 -5.57 23.09
N TYR A 247 11.07 -4.83 22.64
CA TYR A 247 12.19 -4.35 23.44
C TYR A 247 12.00 -2.85 23.60
N LEU A 248 11.64 -2.42 24.80
CA LEU A 248 11.30 -1.03 25.12
C LEU A 248 12.43 -0.38 25.90
N LYS A 249 12.84 0.83 25.52
CA LYS A 249 13.81 1.58 26.30
C LYS A 249 13.12 2.21 27.51
N GLN A 250 13.55 1.83 28.69
CA GLN A 250 13.13 2.43 29.96
C GLN A 250 14.35 2.88 30.78
N ASN A 251 14.11 3.58 31.90
CA ASN A 251 15.09 4.20 32.78
C ASN A 251 16.28 3.29 33.11
N GLY A 252 17.35 3.35 32.31
CA GLY A 252 18.59 2.63 32.52
C GLY A 252 18.73 1.25 31.89
N GLY A 253 17.73 0.76 31.13
CA GLY A 253 17.77 -0.56 30.49
C GLY A 253 16.76 -0.77 29.36
N MET A 254 16.72 -2.01 28.89
CA MET A 254 15.69 -2.48 27.93
C MET A 254 14.71 -3.39 28.66
N GLU A 255 13.46 -2.98 28.75
CA GLU A 255 12.37 -3.83 29.18
C GLU A 255 11.97 -4.76 28.02
N VAL A 256 11.70 -6.02 28.35
CA VAL A 256 11.30 -7.04 27.38
C VAL A 256 9.85 -7.40 27.63
N VAL A 257 8.99 -7.17 26.64
CA VAL A 257 7.56 -7.48 26.68
C VAL A 257 7.25 -8.57 25.66
N HIS A 258 6.70 -9.69 26.13
CA HIS A 258 6.25 -10.79 25.29
C HIS A 258 4.78 -10.56 24.92
N ASN A 259 4.51 -10.24 23.65
CA ASN A 259 3.17 -10.06 23.15
C ASN A 259 2.55 -11.43 22.81
N SER A 260 1.26 -11.59 23.08
CA SER A 260 0.57 -12.87 22.88
C SER A 260 0.49 -13.26 21.40
N ALA A 261 0.80 -14.52 21.11
CA ALA A 261 0.58 -15.17 19.82
C ALA A 261 -0.36 -16.41 19.98
N SER A 262 -1.20 -16.41 20.99
CA SER A 262 -2.18 -17.47 21.26
C SER A 262 -3.29 -17.49 20.17
N PRO A 263 -4.04 -18.60 20.03
CA PRO A 263 -5.21 -18.63 19.14
C PRO A 263 -6.21 -17.48 19.38
N ARG A 264 -6.33 -17.03 20.65
CA ARG A 264 -7.15 -15.89 21.02
C ARG A 264 -6.58 -14.59 20.44
N ALA A 265 -5.27 -14.38 20.43
CA ALA A 265 -4.62 -13.22 19.82
C ALA A 265 -4.84 -13.17 18.29
N PHE A 266 -4.82 -14.32 17.59
CA PHE A 266 -5.22 -14.39 16.17
C PHE A 266 -6.68 -13.96 15.96
N TRP A 267 -7.57 -14.34 16.86
CA TRP A 267 -8.97 -13.91 16.82
C TRP A 267 -9.12 -12.42 17.11
N HIS A 268 -8.37 -11.89 18.10
CA HIS A 268 -8.35 -10.46 18.40
C HIS A 268 -7.75 -9.62 17.27
N ALA A 269 -6.76 -10.13 16.54
CA ALA A 269 -6.25 -9.48 15.34
C ALA A 269 -7.32 -9.35 14.24
N PHE A 270 -8.22 -10.36 14.14
CA PHE A 270 -9.34 -10.31 13.20
C PHE A 270 -10.48 -9.43 13.71
N PHE A 271 -10.93 -9.63 14.94
CA PHE A 271 -11.95 -8.82 15.61
C PHE A 271 -11.29 -8.04 16.75
N PRO A 272 -11.01 -6.72 16.57
CA PRO A 272 -10.33 -5.92 17.59
C PRO A 272 -10.95 -6.07 18.96
N ALA A 273 -10.23 -6.69 19.90
CA ALA A 273 -10.66 -6.97 21.26
C ALA A 273 -9.44 -7.14 22.20
N GLY A 274 -9.68 -7.44 23.48
CA GLY A 274 -8.61 -7.63 24.46
C GLY A 274 -7.97 -6.32 24.89
N SER A 275 -6.80 -6.41 25.51
CA SER A 275 -5.96 -5.29 25.94
C SER A 275 -4.50 -5.70 25.89
N ASP A 276 -3.60 -4.73 25.71
CA ASP A 276 -2.16 -4.97 25.73
C ASP A 276 -1.64 -5.20 27.14
N ALA A 277 -0.53 -5.95 27.26
CA ALA A 277 0.03 -6.36 28.56
C ALA A 277 0.51 -5.18 29.44
N THR A 278 0.78 -4.02 28.84
CA THR A 278 1.26 -2.82 29.52
C THR A 278 0.19 -1.75 29.71
N ASP A 279 -1.07 -2.06 29.37
CA ASP A 279 -2.15 -1.10 29.49
C ASP A 279 -2.44 -0.79 30.97
N GLY A 280 -2.54 0.50 31.28
CA GLY A 280 -2.98 1.01 32.57
C GLY A 280 -4.48 1.28 32.64
N SER A 281 -4.86 2.48 33.06
CA SER A 281 -6.28 2.89 33.16
C SER A 281 -6.97 3.02 31.80
N PHE A 282 -6.23 3.23 30.73
CA PHE A 282 -6.72 3.28 29.36
C PHE A 282 -6.28 2.02 28.65
N THR A 283 -7.24 1.19 28.24
CA THR A 283 -6.97 -0.06 27.55
C THR A 283 -7.16 0.11 26.06
N ASN A 284 -6.06 -0.05 25.28
CA ASN A 284 -6.14 -0.24 23.83
C ASN A 284 -6.55 -1.68 23.51
N LYS A 285 -6.95 -1.92 22.28
CA LYS A 285 -7.16 -3.29 21.81
C LYS A 285 -5.81 -4.01 21.72
N GLU A 286 -5.81 -5.33 22.00
CA GLU A 286 -4.60 -6.17 21.94
C GLU A 286 -3.97 -6.12 20.54
N GLY A 287 -2.74 -5.58 20.44
CA GLY A 287 -2.01 -5.39 19.21
C GLY A 287 -2.17 -3.99 18.59
N ASN A 288 -1.36 -3.68 17.59
CA ASN A 288 -1.40 -2.43 16.84
C ASN A 288 -2.43 -2.52 15.72
N HIS A 289 -3.65 -2.07 15.96
CA HIS A 289 -4.75 -2.04 14.99
C HIS A 289 -4.81 -0.70 14.28
N LEU A 290 -4.98 -0.75 12.96
CA LEU A 290 -5.20 0.42 12.13
C LEU A 290 -6.06 0.09 10.92
N GLY A 291 -6.58 1.11 10.27
CA GLY A 291 -7.36 0.93 9.05
C GLY A 291 -7.67 2.22 8.34
N ALA A 292 -8.44 2.10 7.28
CA ALA A 292 -8.92 3.22 6.49
C ALA A 292 -10.29 2.93 5.87
N TRP A 293 -11.16 3.93 5.90
CA TRP A 293 -12.37 3.98 5.11
C TRP A 293 -12.04 4.59 3.75
N LEU A 294 -12.44 3.91 2.68
CA LEU A 294 -12.20 4.35 1.32
C LEU A 294 -13.51 4.54 0.58
N MET A 295 -13.58 5.57 -0.24
CA MET A 295 -14.68 5.83 -1.16
C MET A 295 -14.12 6.24 -2.51
N ARG A 296 -14.74 5.77 -3.59
CA ARG A 296 -14.45 6.21 -4.95
C ARG A 296 -15.74 6.31 -5.75
N CYS A 297 -15.97 7.47 -6.35
CA CYS A 297 -17.06 7.74 -7.28
C CYS A 297 -16.47 7.83 -8.69
N ASN A 298 -16.99 7.05 -9.62
CA ASN A 298 -16.50 7.01 -11.01
C ASN A 298 -17.59 7.53 -11.96
N TRP A 299 -17.19 8.36 -12.91
CA TRP A 299 -17.98 8.72 -14.08
C TRP A 299 -17.18 8.42 -15.33
N GLN A 300 -17.64 7.47 -16.14
CA GLN A 300 -16.90 6.97 -17.30
C GLN A 300 -17.66 7.27 -18.58
N GLN A 301 -16.98 7.92 -19.52
CA GLN A 301 -17.43 8.17 -20.88
C GLN A 301 -16.46 7.57 -21.90
N ALA A 302 -16.84 7.46 -23.16
CA ALA A 302 -15.99 6.88 -24.20
C ALA A 302 -14.66 7.65 -24.37
N ALA A 303 -14.71 8.98 -24.36
CA ALA A 303 -13.54 9.84 -24.58
C ALA A 303 -12.78 10.19 -23.29
N TRP A 304 -13.42 10.14 -22.14
CA TRP A 304 -12.83 10.53 -20.86
C TRP A 304 -13.48 9.82 -19.68
N GLY A 305 -12.83 9.83 -18.55
CA GLY A 305 -13.37 9.36 -17.27
C GLY A 305 -12.88 10.22 -16.13
N VAL A 306 -13.74 10.50 -15.16
CA VAL A 306 -13.39 11.18 -13.92
C VAL A 306 -13.70 10.27 -12.75
N SER A 307 -12.78 10.22 -11.80
CA SER A 307 -13.03 9.56 -10.52
C SER A 307 -12.64 10.50 -9.38
N LEU A 308 -13.49 10.59 -8.38
CA LEU A 308 -13.20 11.29 -7.13
C LEU A 308 -13.10 10.24 -6.02
N TYR A 309 -12.11 10.37 -5.15
CA TYR A 309 -11.90 9.42 -4.06
C TYR A 309 -11.49 10.10 -2.76
N ALA A 310 -11.79 9.40 -1.67
CA ALA A 310 -11.45 9.82 -0.33
C ALA A 310 -10.94 8.61 0.48
N ASP A 311 -10.02 8.86 1.39
CA ASP A 311 -9.43 7.87 2.27
C ASP A 311 -9.29 8.48 3.67
N HIS A 312 -9.97 7.91 4.65
CA HIS A 312 -9.99 8.36 6.04
C HIS A 312 -9.34 7.30 6.93
N TYR A 313 -8.18 7.63 7.46
CA TYR A 313 -7.36 6.74 8.29
C TYR A 313 -7.80 6.78 9.75
N PHE A 314 -7.67 5.63 10.43
CA PHE A 314 -7.92 5.48 11.86
C PHE A 314 -6.95 4.49 12.50
N GLU A 315 -6.70 4.64 13.79
CA GLU A 315 -5.97 3.67 14.63
C GLU A 315 -6.86 3.20 15.77
N ASP A 316 -6.81 1.90 16.08
CA ASP A 316 -7.67 1.22 17.05
C ASP A 316 -9.17 1.54 16.82
N ASN A 317 -9.79 2.20 17.79
CA ASN A 317 -11.15 2.73 17.69
C ASN A 317 -11.17 4.25 17.43
N SER A 318 -9.99 4.88 17.40
CA SER A 318 -9.85 6.31 17.21
C SER A 318 -10.13 6.70 15.76
N SER A 319 -10.74 7.85 15.56
CA SER A 319 -11.05 8.39 14.23
C SER A 319 -11.90 7.45 13.36
N MET A 320 -12.44 6.35 13.87
CA MET A 320 -13.44 5.56 13.16
C MET A 320 -14.70 6.38 12.90
N ILE A 321 -15.39 6.09 11.79
CA ILE A 321 -16.68 6.71 11.49
C ILE A 321 -17.74 6.17 12.45
N HIS A 322 -18.00 6.90 13.51
CA HIS A 322 -19.08 6.62 14.44
C HIS A 322 -20.18 7.66 14.30
N LEU A 323 -21.35 7.22 13.86
CA LEU A 323 -22.54 8.07 13.79
C LEU A 323 -23.21 8.26 15.17
N ASN A 324 -22.55 7.81 16.21
CA ASN A 324 -23.04 7.93 17.57
C ASN A 324 -22.76 9.33 18.12
N LYS A 325 -23.78 9.92 18.77
CA LYS A 325 -23.68 11.20 19.47
C LYS A 325 -23.65 11.03 21.01
N ASN A 326 -23.54 9.81 21.50
CA ASN A 326 -23.44 9.56 22.93
C ASN A 326 -21.99 9.74 23.38
N GLY A 327 -21.78 10.59 24.34
CA GLY A 327 -20.50 10.84 24.99
C GLY A 327 -20.68 10.94 26.50
N TRP A 328 -19.60 11.18 27.19
CA TRP A 328 -19.62 11.33 28.64
C TRP A 328 -19.93 12.79 29.03
N GLY A 329 -20.61 12.96 30.14
CA GLY A 329 -20.84 14.27 30.72
C GLY A 329 -19.57 14.90 31.32
N THR A 330 -19.69 16.07 31.88
CA THR A 330 -18.59 16.81 32.53
C THR A 330 -18.93 17.12 33.99
N GLY A 331 -17.92 17.39 34.81
CA GLY A 331 -18.09 17.68 36.22
C GLY A 331 -18.76 16.54 36.99
N GLY A 332 -19.80 16.83 37.79
CA GLY A 332 -20.54 15.84 38.54
C GLY A 332 -21.26 14.78 37.70
N ASN A 333 -21.44 15.02 36.39
CA ASN A 333 -22.04 14.09 35.43
C ASN A 333 -21.01 13.29 34.63
N ALA A 334 -19.73 13.36 34.98
CA ALA A 334 -18.65 12.75 34.22
C ALA A 334 -18.77 11.23 34.00
N GLN A 335 -19.47 10.54 34.91
CA GLN A 335 -19.70 9.10 34.82
C GLN A 335 -21.00 8.71 34.09
N HIS A 336 -21.78 9.68 33.63
CA HIS A 336 -23.04 9.45 32.94
C HIS A 336 -22.93 9.70 31.45
N MET A 337 -23.35 8.70 30.64
CA MET A 337 -23.46 8.90 29.19
C MET A 337 -24.57 9.91 28.89
N GLN A 338 -24.23 10.91 28.07
CA GLN A 338 -25.14 11.96 27.64
C GLN A 338 -25.13 12.11 26.13
N ARG A 339 -26.25 12.51 25.54
CA ARG A 339 -26.31 12.84 24.11
C ARG A 339 -25.60 14.17 23.87
N GLN A 340 -24.54 14.11 23.05
CA GLN A 340 -23.75 15.28 22.68
C GLN A 340 -24.42 16.08 21.54
N ARG A 341 -24.12 17.38 21.45
CA ARG A 341 -24.59 18.24 20.37
C ARG A 341 -23.93 17.89 19.02
N TYR A 342 -22.73 17.34 19.03
CA TYR A 342 -21.91 16.98 17.89
C TYR A 342 -21.49 15.51 17.96
N PHE A 343 -20.95 14.99 16.88
CA PHE A 343 -20.40 13.63 16.88
C PHE A 343 -19.17 13.54 17.78
N VAL A 344 -18.99 12.38 18.43
CA VAL A 344 -17.92 12.13 19.40
C VAL A 344 -16.53 12.19 18.74
N TYR A 345 -16.45 11.85 17.46
CA TYR A 345 -15.20 11.84 16.70
C TYR A 345 -15.18 12.96 15.66
N ASP A 346 -13.99 13.50 15.42
CA ASP A 346 -13.77 14.54 14.42
C ASP A 346 -13.23 13.93 13.12
N PHE A 347 -13.78 14.33 12.00
CA PHE A 347 -13.48 13.82 10.66
C PHE A 347 -12.57 14.77 9.88
N LYS A 348 -11.45 15.21 10.45
CA LYS A 348 -10.58 16.19 9.78
C LYS A 348 -9.47 15.57 8.94
N ASP A 349 -9.00 14.38 9.30
CA ASP A 349 -7.84 13.76 8.64
C ASP A 349 -8.30 12.95 7.43
N TRP A 350 -8.01 13.48 6.23
CA TRP A 350 -8.43 12.91 4.95
C TRP A 350 -7.33 12.96 3.91
N LEU A 351 -7.28 11.95 3.05
CA LEU A 351 -6.74 12.05 1.72
C LEU A 351 -7.93 12.19 0.76
N LEU A 352 -7.96 13.29 0.03
CA LEU A 352 -8.96 13.56 -1.01
C LEU A 352 -8.26 13.60 -2.35
N GLY A 353 -8.79 12.92 -3.37
CA GLY A 353 -8.16 12.86 -4.67
C GLY A 353 -9.14 12.85 -5.84
N GLY A 354 -8.62 13.23 -6.98
CA GLY A 354 -9.29 13.17 -8.27
C GLY A 354 -8.39 12.55 -9.32
N GLU A 355 -8.99 11.75 -10.19
CA GLU A 355 -8.35 11.13 -11.35
C GLU A 355 -9.13 11.50 -12.61
N LEU A 356 -8.43 12.04 -13.61
CA LEU A 356 -8.95 12.28 -14.95
C LEU A 356 -8.24 11.32 -15.93
N ARG A 357 -9.01 10.58 -16.72
CA ARG A 357 -8.53 9.79 -17.86
C ARG A 357 -8.96 10.42 -19.17
N LEU A 358 -8.06 10.42 -20.14
CA LEU A 358 -8.29 10.95 -21.48
C LEU A 358 -7.94 9.87 -22.51
N ASN A 359 -8.93 9.36 -23.24
CA ASN A 359 -8.75 8.22 -24.14
C ASN A 359 -8.26 8.63 -25.54
N GLY A 360 -8.40 9.89 -25.94
CA GLY A 360 -8.01 10.38 -27.27
C GLY A 360 -6.71 11.18 -27.32
N THR A 361 -6.06 11.43 -26.18
CA THR A 361 -4.91 12.33 -26.07
C THR A 361 -3.65 11.56 -25.68
N PRO A 362 -2.78 11.18 -26.62
CA PRO A 362 -1.59 10.37 -26.29
C PRO A 362 -0.62 11.11 -25.37
N TRP A 363 -0.45 12.42 -25.51
CA TRP A 363 0.42 13.23 -24.67
C TRP A 363 0.02 13.27 -23.20
N LEU A 364 -1.28 13.14 -22.91
CA LEU A 364 -1.79 13.16 -21.56
C LEU A 364 -2.93 12.13 -21.44
N ARG A 365 -2.59 10.96 -20.91
CA ARG A 365 -3.55 9.85 -20.72
C ARG A 365 -4.25 9.91 -19.39
N LYS A 366 -3.54 10.36 -18.36
CA LYS A 366 -4.07 10.38 -17.00
C LYS A 366 -3.48 11.51 -16.18
N VAL A 367 -4.31 12.10 -15.34
CA VAL A 367 -3.95 13.10 -14.32
C VAL A 367 -4.51 12.62 -12.99
N VAL A 368 -3.71 12.72 -11.94
CA VAL A 368 -4.13 12.54 -10.55
C VAL A 368 -3.79 13.81 -9.79
N ALA A 369 -4.71 14.29 -8.98
CA ALA A 369 -4.48 15.39 -8.04
C ALA A 369 -4.97 14.98 -6.66
N GLU A 370 -4.16 15.18 -5.63
CA GLU A 370 -4.47 14.79 -4.25
C GLU A 370 -4.17 15.90 -3.27
N TYR A 371 -5.00 15.97 -2.24
CA TYR A 371 -4.80 16.74 -1.03
C TYR A 371 -4.81 15.81 0.16
N VAL A 372 -3.78 15.87 1.00
CA VAL A 372 -3.67 15.05 2.21
C VAL A 372 -3.58 15.96 3.43
N TYR A 373 -4.47 15.76 4.35
CA TYR A 373 -4.47 16.42 5.64
C TYR A 373 -4.37 15.36 6.74
N SER A 374 -3.27 15.33 7.48
CA SER A 374 -3.02 14.43 8.61
C SER A 374 -2.48 15.23 9.81
N LYS A 375 -3.01 16.40 10.03
CA LYS A 375 -2.48 17.31 11.07
C LYS A 375 -3.21 17.18 12.40
N TYR A 376 -4.50 16.85 12.34
CA TYR A 376 -5.35 16.82 13.52
C TYR A 376 -5.15 15.55 14.33
N GLN A 377 -5.19 14.39 13.70
CA GLN A 377 -5.10 13.06 14.32
C GLN A 377 -6.06 12.93 15.50
N GLY A 378 -7.35 13.18 15.17
CA GLY A 378 -8.43 13.13 16.12
C GLY A 378 -8.67 11.72 16.59
N GLY A 379 -8.14 11.39 17.74
CA GLY A 379 -8.49 10.17 18.44
C GLY A 379 -9.88 10.26 19.08
N PRO A 380 -10.26 9.25 19.82
CA PRO A 380 -11.52 9.25 20.56
C PRO A 380 -11.55 10.44 21.53
N VAL A 381 -12.69 11.09 21.59
CA VAL A 381 -12.97 11.96 22.74
C VAL A 381 -13.23 11.02 23.90
N TYR A 382 -12.28 10.89 24.80
CA TYR A 382 -12.45 10.09 26.01
C TYR A 382 -12.37 10.95 27.25
N HIS A 383 -13.01 10.49 28.28
CA HIS A 383 -12.99 11.07 29.62
C HIS A 383 -12.26 10.10 30.53
N ASP A 384 -11.38 10.58 31.40
CA ASP A 384 -10.61 9.72 32.30
C ASP A 384 -11.42 9.15 33.46
N HIS A 385 -12.70 9.51 33.55
CA HIS A 385 -13.63 9.10 34.59
C HIS A 385 -13.20 9.44 36.02
N THR A 386 -12.26 10.37 36.17
CA THR A 386 -11.84 10.85 37.48
C THR A 386 -12.47 12.19 37.82
N PRO A 387 -12.68 12.51 39.13
CA PRO A 387 -13.16 13.81 39.54
C PRO A 387 -12.22 14.97 39.16
N ASN A 388 -10.95 14.67 38.88
CA ASN A 388 -9.91 15.65 38.64
C ASN A 388 -9.86 16.14 37.19
N VAL A 389 -10.35 15.34 36.22
CA VAL A 389 -10.41 15.69 34.81
C VAL A 389 -11.85 15.65 34.35
N ALA A 390 -12.48 16.80 34.35
CA ALA A 390 -13.91 16.95 34.03
C ALA A 390 -14.16 17.15 32.53
N GLU A 391 -13.12 17.37 31.74
CA GLU A 391 -13.27 17.67 30.31
C GLU A 391 -12.94 16.46 29.44
N HIS A 392 -13.57 16.38 28.28
CA HIS A 392 -13.24 15.38 27.28
C HIS A 392 -11.83 15.66 26.72
N ILE A 393 -10.98 14.66 26.77
CA ILE A 393 -9.66 14.68 26.15
C ILE A 393 -9.82 14.13 24.75
N VAL A 394 -9.53 14.96 23.74
CA VAL A 394 -9.43 14.49 22.37
C VAL A 394 -8.13 13.68 22.25
N GLY A 395 -8.22 12.47 21.75
CA GLY A 395 -7.07 11.60 21.56
C GLY A 395 -6.02 12.26 20.67
N ARG A 396 -4.78 12.06 21.03
CA ARG A 396 -3.61 12.49 20.28
C ARG A 396 -3.05 11.24 19.61
N ASP A 397 -3.75 10.72 18.63
CA ASP A 397 -3.25 9.57 17.89
C ASP A 397 -1.90 9.91 17.28
N ASN A 398 -1.00 9.00 17.37
CA ASN A 398 0.34 9.13 16.84
C ASN A 398 0.46 8.23 15.62
N PHE A 399 -0.27 8.57 14.54
CA PHE A 399 -0.46 7.73 13.36
C PHE A 399 0.82 7.06 12.90
N TYR A 400 0.75 5.73 12.69
CA TYR A 400 1.83 4.81 12.34
C TYR A 400 2.84 4.50 13.46
N ASN A 401 2.72 5.12 14.63
CA ASN A 401 3.51 4.77 15.80
C ASN A 401 2.69 3.98 16.80
N HIS A 402 3.34 3.16 17.61
CA HIS A 402 2.67 2.39 18.66
C HIS A 402 3.60 2.29 19.88
N HIS A 403 3.04 2.14 21.08
CA HIS A 403 3.83 2.09 22.31
C HIS A 403 4.62 0.77 22.46
N LEU A 404 4.07 -0.37 22.02
CA LEU A 404 4.74 -1.68 22.06
C LEU A 404 5.45 -2.02 20.76
N PHE A 405 4.78 -1.88 19.62
CA PHE A 405 5.34 -2.26 18.32
C PHE A 405 6.19 -1.14 17.72
N SER A 406 7.09 -1.48 16.83
CA SER A 406 7.96 -0.51 16.14
C SER A 406 7.26 0.23 14.98
N GLY A 407 5.94 0.45 15.13
CA GLY A 407 5.13 1.21 14.20
C GLY A 407 4.76 0.46 12.91
N TRP A 408 3.96 1.12 12.08
CA TRP A 408 3.43 0.57 10.83
C TRP A 408 4.49 0.63 9.72
N GLN A 409 5.51 -0.22 9.81
CA GLN A 409 6.65 -0.26 8.90
C GLN A 409 7.15 -1.70 8.64
N HIS A 410 7.84 -1.88 7.51
CA HIS A 410 8.58 -3.09 7.17
C HIS A 410 9.90 -2.69 6.50
N TRP A 411 11.04 -3.16 7.03
CA TRP A 411 12.39 -2.74 6.61
C TRP A 411 12.62 -1.23 6.65
N GLY A 412 12.04 -0.55 7.64
CA GLY A 412 12.16 0.90 7.82
C GLY A 412 11.31 1.76 6.88
N MET A 413 10.54 1.15 5.99
CA MET A 413 9.59 1.83 5.12
C MET A 413 8.17 1.68 5.69
N VAL A 414 7.40 2.76 5.78
CA VAL A 414 6.01 2.70 6.20
C VAL A 414 5.19 1.86 5.22
N MET A 415 4.26 1.04 5.73
CA MET A 415 3.46 0.11 4.92
C MET A 415 2.21 0.77 4.30
N GLY A 416 1.90 2.00 4.70
CA GLY A 416 0.85 2.82 4.12
C GLY A 416 1.40 3.90 3.20
N ASN A 417 0.90 5.14 3.36
CA ASN A 417 1.27 6.27 2.52
C ASN A 417 2.69 6.79 2.84
N PRO A 418 3.60 6.94 1.86
CA PRO A 418 4.98 7.35 2.07
C PRO A 418 5.15 8.79 2.58
N LEU A 419 4.11 9.64 2.51
CA LEU A 419 4.15 11.00 3.06
C LEU A 419 4.26 11.01 4.59
N TYR A 420 3.86 9.93 5.25
CA TYR A 420 4.30 9.63 6.62
C TYR A 420 5.77 9.24 6.57
N ARG A 421 6.64 10.10 7.10
CA ARG A 421 8.08 9.97 6.92
C ARG A 421 8.63 8.67 7.48
N SER A 422 9.04 7.78 6.61
CA SER A 422 9.54 6.44 6.96
C SER A 422 10.71 6.47 7.93
N PRO A 423 10.78 5.55 8.90
CA PRO A 423 11.87 5.48 9.89
C PRO A 423 13.27 5.38 9.31
N ILE A 424 13.44 4.83 8.10
CA ILE A 424 14.75 4.73 7.43
C ILE A 424 15.44 6.10 7.24
N TYR A 425 14.69 7.20 7.23
CA TYR A 425 15.23 8.56 7.18
C TYR A 425 15.74 9.07 8.52
N ASN A 426 15.56 8.34 9.62
CA ASN A 426 15.96 8.80 10.95
C ASN A 426 17.45 8.57 11.21
N THR A 427 18.21 9.65 11.34
CA THR A 427 19.67 9.61 11.57
C THR A 427 20.05 9.25 13.00
N ASP A 428 19.10 9.33 13.93
CA ASP A 428 19.27 8.93 15.33
C ASP A 428 18.92 7.45 15.56
N HIS A 429 18.71 6.68 14.50
CA HIS A 429 18.44 5.24 14.53
C HIS A 429 17.17 4.83 15.32
N THR A 430 16.22 5.75 15.52
CA THR A 430 14.91 5.42 16.08
C THR A 430 13.97 4.88 15.02
N ILE A 431 13.21 3.83 15.34
CA ILE A 431 12.14 3.33 14.46
C ILE A 431 10.85 4.06 14.86
N GLU A 432 10.71 5.26 14.35
CA GLU A 432 9.58 6.15 14.63
C GLU A 432 9.21 6.94 13.38
N VAL A 433 7.91 7.14 13.16
CA VAL A 433 7.41 8.06 12.14
C VAL A 433 7.39 9.46 12.72
N LYS A 434 8.49 10.21 12.52
CA LYS A 434 8.72 11.55 13.12
C LYS A 434 7.97 12.68 12.43
N ASN A 435 7.32 12.42 11.31
CA ASN A 435 6.46 13.38 10.63
C ASN A 435 5.19 12.65 10.19
N ASN A 436 4.25 12.51 11.10
CA ASN A 436 2.92 11.97 10.84
C ASN A 436 1.84 13.07 10.80
N ARG A 437 2.14 14.27 11.29
CA ARG A 437 1.27 15.44 11.20
C ARG A 437 1.74 16.36 10.07
N PHE A 438 0.96 16.42 9.00
CA PHE A 438 1.33 17.19 7.82
C PHE A 438 0.11 17.59 7.00
N VAL A 439 0.35 18.51 6.06
CA VAL A 439 -0.55 18.84 4.95
C VAL A 439 0.26 18.70 3.66
N ALA A 440 -0.33 18.08 2.64
CA ALA A 440 0.35 17.88 1.37
C ALA A 440 -0.58 18.05 0.18
N TRP A 441 0.00 18.47 -0.94
CA TRP A 441 -0.61 18.51 -2.28
C TRP A 441 0.24 17.69 -3.23
N HIS A 442 -0.42 16.93 -4.08
CA HIS A 442 0.25 16.06 -5.03
C HIS A 442 -0.42 16.13 -6.40
N ILE A 443 0.39 16.10 -7.44
CA ILE A 443 -0.03 15.96 -8.83
C ILE A 443 0.80 14.86 -9.48
N GLY A 444 0.12 13.92 -10.13
CA GLY A 444 0.70 12.90 -10.98
C GLY A 444 0.17 12.99 -12.40
N LEU A 445 1.04 12.92 -13.38
CA LEU A 445 0.71 12.96 -14.81
C LEU A 445 1.35 11.77 -15.51
N MET A 446 0.66 11.20 -16.51
CA MET A 446 1.24 10.21 -17.41
C MET A 446 0.69 10.33 -18.83
N GLY A 447 1.49 9.92 -19.79
CA GLY A 447 1.13 9.88 -21.20
C GLY A 447 2.04 9.00 -22.02
N GLU A 448 1.70 8.87 -23.30
CA GLU A 448 2.37 8.06 -24.31
C GLU A 448 2.61 8.90 -25.55
N PRO A 449 3.54 9.90 -25.51
CA PRO A 449 3.76 10.83 -26.63
C PRO A 449 4.14 10.12 -27.93
N LEU A 450 4.76 8.95 -27.82
CA LEU A 450 5.06 8.03 -28.93
C LEU A 450 4.56 6.63 -28.55
N SER A 451 4.24 5.81 -29.53
CA SER A 451 3.71 4.45 -29.32
C SER A 451 4.57 3.52 -28.44
N ARG A 452 5.80 3.90 -28.15
CA ARG A 452 6.77 3.11 -27.36
C ARG A 452 7.45 3.90 -26.25
N LEU A 453 7.09 5.17 -26.10
CA LEU A 453 7.61 6.06 -25.08
C LEU A 453 6.49 6.45 -24.13
N HIS A 454 6.58 5.98 -22.92
CA HIS A 454 5.71 6.38 -21.81
C HIS A 454 6.47 7.35 -20.91
N TYR A 455 5.77 8.30 -20.33
CA TYR A 455 6.34 9.14 -19.29
C TYR A 455 5.41 9.20 -18.08
N ARG A 456 6.00 9.45 -16.92
CA ARG A 456 5.33 9.74 -15.66
C ARG A 456 6.01 10.91 -14.98
N LEU A 457 5.21 11.86 -14.50
CA LEU A 457 5.67 13.00 -13.71
C LEU A 457 4.91 13.00 -12.39
N LEU A 458 5.63 13.13 -11.28
CA LEU A 458 5.09 13.30 -9.95
C LEU A 458 5.63 14.59 -9.33
N ALA A 459 4.75 15.36 -8.70
CA ALA A 459 5.11 16.57 -7.97
C ALA A 459 4.34 16.60 -6.66
N THR A 460 5.05 16.66 -5.54
CA THR A 460 4.45 16.70 -4.20
C THR A 460 5.04 17.86 -3.41
N TYR A 461 4.17 18.69 -2.86
CA TYR A 461 4.55 19.66 -1.84
C TYR A 461 3.97 19.24 -0.51
N GLN A 462 4.82 19.19 0.54
CA GLN A 462 4.43 18.78 1.88
C GLN A 462 4.90 19.82 2.91
N GLN A 463 4.03 20.15 3.85
CA GLN A 463 4.36 20.88 5.06
C GLN A 463 4.18 19.97 6.27
N GLY A 464 5.29 19.61 6.92
CA GLY A 464 5.33 18.73 8.08
C GLY A 464 5.40 19.51 9.40
N PHE A 465 4.65 19.02 10.39
CA PHE A 465 4.56 19.61 11.73
C PHE A 465 5.17 18.69 12.80
N GLY A 466 5.78 17.58 12.42
CA GLY A 466 6.30 16.56 13.32
C GLY A 466 5.22 15.63 13.84
N THR A 467 5.29 15.30 15.12
CA THR A 467 4.26 14.56 15.87
C THR A 467 3.69 15.45 16.97
N TYR A 468 2.69 15.00 17.73
CA TYR A 468 2.26 15.70 18.95
C TYR A 468 3.33 15.73 20.05
N TYR A 469 4.23 14.74 20.04
CA TYR A 469 5.29 14.59 21.05
C TYR A 469 6.60 15.27 20.65
N GLN A 470 6.84 15.44 19.33
CA GLN A 470 8.04 16.08 18.77
C GLN A 470 7.63 17.03 17.66
N LEU A 471 7.29 18.25 18.04
CA LEU A 471 6.86 19.29 17.10
C LEU A 471 8.04 19.82 16.27
N TYR A 472 7.79 20.08 14.99
CA TYR A 472 8.70 20.87 14.15
C TYR A 472 8.37 22.37 14.29
N TYR A 473 9.30 23.11 14.83
CA TYR A 473 9.19 24.57 14.92
C TYR A 473 10.50 25.22 14.42
N PRO A 474 10.43 25.98 13.31
CA PRO A 474 9.29 26.17 12.39
C PRO A 474 8.90 24.86 11.66
N PRO A 475 7.68 24.80 11.08
CA PRO A 475 7.27 23.64 10.28
C PRO A 475 8.24 23.36 9.14
N ARG A 476 8.55 22.08 8.90
CA ARG A 476 9.44 21.66 7.81
C ARG A 476 8.67 21.52 6.50
N ARG A 477 9.33 21.81 5.38
CA ARG A 477 8.72 21.76 4.05
C ARG A 477 9.51 20.85 3.15
N ALA A 478 8.83 20.22 2.18
CA ALA A 478 9.45 19.47 1.09
C ALA A 478 8.72 19.73 -0.21
N LEU A 479 9.48 19.85 -1.29
CA LEU A 479 9.04 19.72 -2.66
C LEU A 479 9.77 18.51 -3.25
N ASN A 480 9.02 17.49 -3.68
CA ASN A 480 9.56 16.26 -4.23
C ASN A 480 9.06 16.08 -5.66
N LEU A 481 9.97 16.00 -6.62
CA LEU A 481 9.69 15.91 -8.05
C LEU A 481 10.27 14.61 -8.62
N LEU A 482 9.57 14.00 -9.57
CA LEU A 482 10.02 12.87 -10.38
C LEU A 482 9.59 13.07 -11.83
N LEU A 483 10.53 12.87 -12.75
CA LEU A 483 10.25 12.58 -14.16
C LEU A 483 10.83 11.21 -14.50
N GLU A 484 9.99 10.29 -14.91
CA GLU A 484 10.38 8.94 -15.33
C GLU A 484 9.90 8.69 -16.75
N THR A 485 10.77 8.16 -17.59
CA THR A 485 10.48 7.79 -18.98
C THR A 485 10.79 6.31 -19.18
N HIS A 486 9.94 5.63 -19.92
CA HIS A 486 10.09 4.21 -20.28
C HIS A 486 9.96 4.06 -21.79
N TYR A 487 11.05 3.64 -22.43
CA TYR A 487 11.09 3.32 -23.86
C TYR A 487 11.20 1.81 -24.06
N ALA A 488 10.24 1.21 -24.78
CA ALA A 488 10.24 -0.19 -25.16
C ALA A 488 10.63 -0.35 -26.62
N PHE A 489 11.63 -1.22 -26.91
CA PHE A 489 12.05 -1.48 -28.28
C PHE A 489 11.00 -2.27 -29.06
N ALA A 490 11.01 -2.12 -30.40
CA ALA A 490 10.07 -2.79 -31.27
C ALA A 490 10.18 -4.31 -31.19
N GLU A 491 9.06 -5.01 -31.25
CA GLU A 491 9.03 -6.49 -31.30
C GLU A 491 9.69 -7.04 -32.56
N ALA A 492 9.61 -6.33 -33.68
CA ALA A 492 10.27 -6.68 -34.94
C ALA A 492 11.76 -6.35 -35.00
N SER A 493 12.32 -5.73 -33.95
CA SER A 493 13.75 -5.35 -33.91
C SER A 493 14.59 -6.44 -33.27
N LYS A 494 15.91 -6.40 -33.52
CA LYS A 494 16.90 -7.23 -32.81
C LYS A 494 16.94 -6.98 -31.31
N TRP A 495 16.30 -5.90 -30.85
CA TRP A 495 16.18 -5.50 -29.46
C TRP A 495 14.79 -5.85 -28.87
N ALA A 496 14.03 -6.73 -29.53
CA ALA A 496 12.73 -7.16 -29.04
C ALA A 496 12.80 -7.60 -27.57
N GLY A 497 11.83 -7.13 -26.77
CA GLY A 497 11.74 -7.40 -25.33
C GLY A 497 12.71 -6.59 -24.46
N TRP A 498 13.59 -5.75 -25.03
CA TRP A 498 14.39 -4.79 -24.27
C TRP A 498 13.61 -3.50 -24.01
N SER A 499 13.90 -2.89 -22.87
CA SER A 499 13.41 -1.55 -22.54
C SER A 499 14.43 -0.78 -21.71
N VAL A 500 14.35 0.53 -21.81
CA VAL A 500 15.17 1.48 -21.05
C VAL A 500 14.23 2.34 -20.22
N ILE A 501 14.48 2.43 -18.92
CA ILE A 501 13.76 3.33 -18.01
C ILE A 501 14.79 4.33 -17.48
N LEU A 502 14.51 5.61 -17.65
CA LEU A 502 15.30 6.72 -17.13
C LEU A 502 14.42 7.53 -16.18
N ALA A 503 14.87 7.72 -14.96
CA ALA A 503 14.18 8.53 -13.97
C ALA A 503 15.11 9.59 -13.40
N ALA A 504 14.63 10.83 -13.35
CA ALA A 504 15.28 11.97 -12.71
C ALA A 504 14.39 12.47 -11.58
N ALA A 505 14.96 12.68 -10.39
CA ALA A 505 14.22 13.15 -9.25
C ALA A 505 14.97 14.23 -8.48
N LEU A 506 14.19 15.09 -7.82
CA LEU A 506 14.70 16.21 -7.03
C LEU A 506 13.86 16.37 -5.76
N ASP A 507 14.55 16.55 -4.63
CA ASP A 507 13.97 17.00 -3.39
C ASP A 507 14.53 18.38 -3.02
N ALA A 508 13.66 19.26 -2.54
CA ALA A 508 14.02 20.58 -2.04
C ALA A 508 13.24 20.89 -0.76
N GLY A 509 13.90 21.49 0.22
CA GLY A 509 13.27 21.92 1.47
C GLY A 509 14.01 21.44 2.71
N THR A 510 13.32 21.48 3.86
CA THR A 510 13.90 21.19 5.18
C THR A 510 13.47 19.85 5.76
N LEU A 511 12.51 19.14 5.13
CA LEU A 511 12.03 17.85 5.62
C LEU A 511 12.93 16.69 5.18
N TYR A 512 13.33 16.66 3.90
CA TYR A 512 14.22 15.65 3.31
C TYR A 512 15.60 16.23 2.91
N GLY A 513 15.77 17.56 2.98
CA GLY A 513 16.97 18.24 2.51
C GLY A 513 16.92 18.56 1.01
N ARG A 514 18.09 18.80 0.40
CA ARG A 514 18.25 19.02 -1.04
C ARG A 514 18.93 17.81 -1.64
N GLN A 515 18.20 17.06 -2.45
CA GLN A 515 18.66 15.84 -3.08
C GLN A 515 18.41 15.92 -4.59
N GLN A 516 19.30 15.34 -5.39
CA GLN A 516 19.11 15.19 -6.83
C GLN A 516 19.58 13.78 -7.21
N GLY A 517 18.85 13.10 -8.08
CA GLY A 517 19.21 11.75 -8.45
C GLY A 517 18.75 11.37 -9.85
N LEU A 518 19.57 10.52 -10.47
CA LEU A 518 19.28 9.87 -11.73
C LEU A 518 19.30 8.36 -11.53
N GLN A 519 18.31 7.67 -12.10
CA GLN A 519 18.24 6.22 -12.10
C GLN A 519 18.07 5.73 -13.53
N LEU A 520 18.92 4.79 -13.93
CA LEU A 520 18.84 4.09 -15.20
C LEU A 520 18.52 2.62 -14.94
N THR A 521 17.53 2.08 -15.66
CA THR A 521 17.21 0.65 -15.65
C THR A 521 17.19 0.12 -17.09
N LEU A 522 18.03 -0.86 -17.37
CA LEU A 522 17.99 -1.66 -18.59
C LEU A 522 17.27 -2.96 -18.27
N ARG A 523 16.21 -3.29 -19.00
CA ARG A 523 15.39 -4.45 -18.74
C ARG A 523 15.18 -5.29 -19.98
N LYS A 524 15.32 -6.61 -19.82
CA LYS A 524 14.95 -7.62 -20.82
C LYS A 524 13.80 -8.45 -20.29
N THR A 525 12.74 -8.58 -21.07
CA THR A 525 11.61 -9.46 -20.77
C THR A 525 11.39 -10.45 -21.89
N GLY A 526 10.81 -11.59 -21.58
CA GLY A 526 10.45 -12.59 -22.55
C GLY A 526 9.60 -13.69 -21.96
N MET A 527 9.29 -14.69 -22.76
CA MET A 527 8.49 -15.85 -22.38
C MET A 527 9.25 -17.14 -22.71
N LEU A 528 9.33 -18.03 -21.73
CA LEU A 528 9.85 -19.40 -21.90
C LEU A 528 8.67 -20.34 -22.14
N ASN A 529 8.60 -20.93 -23.32
CA ASN A 529 7.61 -21.92 -23.66
C ASN A 529 8.26 -23.31 -23.62
N PHE A 530 8.03 -24.04 -22.57
CA PHE A 530 8.40 -25.46 -22.50
C PHE A 530 7.31 -26.26 -23.23
N LYS A 531 7.50 -26.49 -24.54
CA LYS A 531 6.64 -27.45 -25.27
C LYS A 531 6.82 -28.81 -24.59
N SER A 532 5.79 -29.35 -23.95
CA SER A 532 5.74 -30.76 -23.64
C SER A 532 5.88 -31.49 -24.98
N LYS A 533 6.96 -32.24 -25.17
CA LYS A 533 7.00 -33.25 -26.23
C LYS A 533 5.90 -34.23 -25.87
N GLN A 534 4.73 -34.10 -26.52
CA GLN A 534 3.78 -35.19 -26.56
C GLN A 534 4.49 -36.38 -27.23
N LYS A 535 4.81 -37.39 -26.42
CA LYS A 535 5.12 -38.73 -26.89
C LYS A 535 3.82 -39.42 -27.24
#